data_64f4f163ec8aef3f1251cd6f282447d2
#
_entry.id   64f4f163ec8aef3f1251cd6f282447d2
#
_cell.length_a   1.000
_cell.length_b   1.000
_cell.length_c   1.000
_cell.angle_alpha   90.00
_cell.angle_beta   90.00
_cell.angle_gamma   90.00
#
_symmetry.space_group_name_H-M   'P 1'
#
loop_
_entity.id
_entity.type
_entity.pdbx_description
1 polymer ?
#
loop_
_entity_poly.entity_id
_entity_poly.type
_entity_poly.pdbx_seq_one_letter_code
_entity_poly.pdbx_strand_id
1 'polypeptide(L)'
;MQKEVSRAIKGTWILTIASLFSELLSAIYRIPLQNIVGDRGYFIYQQVYPIYGIFSVLALSGLPVVISKTFAQQETIAAKHNLLKRTFSILMVGCVVITIMLWMSSRYLAFLMGDPNLYLEVRVVALTFLLVPFEATLRGYFQSDLIMEPSAISQVSEQFFRIVIIIASALLFGHGVLDVYQMGTLANSGAFIGGLLAVAILIIKFLRTKPATDNADKTIKLEHGLVLEIVLIVFFTGITIFYQFIDSFSTLRLLMHSGMALHQAEIQKGIFDRGQPLLQLGIVLSLSFVSTIMPQLKEKNRLKQNKNTIQKMVRVCLWLSVAETAGLIALMPQVNTMLFTNASGSRTLSIYMLSILIVSFINLLIAVTSGDDEKNLHKLILFGMSLVTKVALNIILVPKFGIAGSATATVLSECVILFGILTIYNFNRKFLSLDKKFTTNLIKTGLIMAIVVKIVVKFLSVYLVMSRANSVLMNVIAIPIGAIVYLRLSKRWHMLSKAEWEILPMGKYITKFMKIED
;
A
#
# COMPACT_ATOMS: atom_id res chain seq x y z
N MET A 1 4.18 -20.88 28.31
CA MET A 1 3.68 -19.47 28.31
C MET A 1 4.79 -18.44 28.00
N GLN A 2 5.86 -18.24 28.79
CA GLN A 2 6.92 -17.25 28.45
C GLN A 2 7.67 -17.55 27.15
N LYS A 3 8.02 -18.81 26.85
CA LYS A 3 8.68 -19.21 25.59
C LYS A 3 7.76 -19.01 24.37
N GLU A 4 6.47 -19.26 24.49
CA GLU A 4 5.49 -19.08 23.41
C GLU A 4 5.24 -17.58 23.12
N VAL A 5 5.13 -16.77 24.17
CA VAL A 5 5.03 -15.30 24.02
C VAL A 5 6.27 -14.72 23.34
N SER A 6 7.47 -15.18 23.74
CA SER A 6 8.74 -14.77 23.09
C SER A 6 8.80 -15.22 21.62
N ARG A 7 8.33 -16.44 21.30
CA ARG A 7 8.27 -16.95 19.92
C ARG A 7 7.27 -16.18 19.07
N ALA A 8 6.10 -15.87 19.61
CA ALA A 8 5.08 -15.05 18.94
C ALA A 8 5.60 -13.63 18.62
N ILE A 9 6.23 -12.97 19.60
CA ILE A 9 6.82 -11.64 19.40
C ILE A 9 7.91 -11.68 18.33
N LYS A 10 8.85 -12.62 18.42
CA LYS A 10 9.93 -12.79 17.43
C LYS A 10 9.38 -13.08 16.04
N GLY A 11 8.39 -13.97 15.93
CA GLY A 11 7.73 -14.30 14.66
C GLY A 11 7.03 -13.09 14.02
N THR A 12 6.29 -12.32 14.81
CA THR A 12 5.63 -11.10 14.34
C THR A 12 6.64 -10.08 13.81
N TRP A 13 7.77 -9.88 14.49
CA TRP A 13 8.85 -9.01 14.02
C TRP A 13 9.44 -9.48 12.69
N ILE A 14 9.70 -10.78 12.54
CA ILE A 14 10.23 -11.37 11.29
C ILE A 14 9.28 -11.07 10.13
N LEU A 15 7.98 -11.35 10.31
CA LEU A 15 6.98 -11.12 9.25
C LEU A 15 6.82 -9.63 8.94
N THR A 16 6.80 -8.77 9.96
CA THR A 16 6.70 -7.32 9.77
C THR A 16 7.89 -6.76 8.98
N ILE A 17 9.12 -7.15 9.35
CA ILE A 17 10.33 -6.72 8.63
C ILE A 17 10.32 -7.25 7.19
N ALA A 18 9.95 -8.51 6.97
CA ALA A 18 9.85 -9.10 5.63
C ALA A 18 8.81 -8.38 4.77
N SER A 19 7.63 -8.06 5.33
CA SER A 19 6.59 -7.32 4.62
C SER A 19 7.03 -5.90 4.27
N LEU A 20 7.62 -5.16 5.21
CA LEU A 20 8.16 -3.82 4.96
C LEU A 20 9.25 -3.83 3.90
N PHE A 21 10.16 -4.80 3.96
CA PHE A 21 11.22 -4.97 2.97
C PHE A 21 10.65 -5.28 1.58
N SER A 22 9.66 -6.17 1.50
CA SER A 22 8.96 -6.49 0.25
C SER A 22 8.23 -5.27 -0.34
N GLU A 23 7.58 -4.46 0.50
CA GLU A 23 6.90 -3.23 0.07
C GLU A 23 7.89 -2.16 -0.41
N LEU A 24 9.02 -1.98 0.29
CA LEU A 24 10.09 -1.09 -0.16
C LEU A 24 10.68 -1.53 -1.49
N LEU A 25 10.98 -2.82 -1.65
CA LEU A 25 11.43 -3.38 -2.92
C LEU A 25 10.40 -3.14 -4.03
N SER A 26 9.10 -3.32 -3.72
CA SER A 26 7.99 -3.09 -4.65
C SER A 26 7.83 -1.63 -5.07
N ALA A 27 8.26 -0.67 -4.26
CA ALA A 27 8.27 0.74 -4.64
C ALA A 27 9.54 1.11 -5.45
N ILE A 28 10.70 0.62 -5.00
CA ILE A 28 12.01 1.03 -5.54
C ILE A 28 12.24 0.54 -6.98
N TYR A 29 11.87 -0.71 -7.33
CA TYR A 29 12.14 -1.25 -8.68
C TYR A 29 11.42 -0.47 -9.79
N ARG A 30 10.33 0.21 -9.47
CA ARG A 30 9.56 1.00 -10.44
C ARG A 30 10.35 2.19 -10.98
N ILE A 31 11.31 2.69 -10.21
CA ILE A 31 12.18 3.80 -10.63
C ILE A 31 13.12 3.37 -11.79
N PRO A 32 13.97 2.34 -11.64
CA PRO A 32 14.80 1.87 -12.75
C PRO A 32 13.97 1.34 -13.92
N LEU A 33 12.82 0.69 -13.67
CA LEU A 33 11.91 0.27 -14.74
C LEU A 33 11.52 1.47 -15.59
N GLN A 34 10.91 2.52 -15.00
CA GLN A 34 10.48 3.71 -15.75
C GLN A 34 11.65 4.41 -16.47
N ASN A 35 12.83 4.48 -15.85
CA ASN A 35 14.00 5.11 -16.46
C ASN A 35 14.49 4.38 -17.73
N ILE A 36 14.30 3.05 -17.82
CA ILE A 36 14.69 2.25 -18.97
C ILE A 36 13.61 2.28 -20.05
N VAL A 37 12.33 2.10 -19.66
CA VAL A 37 11.24 1.90 -20.62
C VAL A 37 10.49 3.20 -20.98
N GLY A 38 10.79 4.31 -20.29
CA GLY A 38 10.08 5.59 -20.44
C GLY A 38 8.65 5.56 -19.89
N ASP A 39 7.95 6.68 -20.03
CA ASP A 39 6.58 6.83 -19.48
C ASP A 39 5.56 5.92 -20.15
N ARG A 40 5.69 5.72 -21.46
CA ARG A 40 4.80 4.84 -22.19
C ARG A 40 4.99 3.38 -21.79
N GLY A 41 6.21 2.88 -21.75
CA GLY A 41 6.49 1.52 -21.30
C GLY A 41 6.08 1.30 -19.85
N TYR A 42 6.28 2.30 -19.02
CA TYR A 42 5.84 2.28 -17.62
C TYR A 42 4.32 2.23 -17.50
N PHE A 43 3.57 3.00 -18.32
CA PHE A 43 2.12 2.93 -18.42
C PHE A 43 1.67 1.50 -18.76
N ILE A 44 2.22 0.88 -19.80
CA ILE A 44 1.82 -0.46 -20.26
C ILE A 44 1.95 -1.47 -19.12
N TYR A 45 3.08 -1.48 -18.42
CA TYR A 45 3.26 -2.34 -17.25
C TYR A 45 2.28 -2.01 -16.10
N GLN A 46 2.10 -0.72 -15.78
CA GLN A 46 1.35 -0.26 -14.62
C GLN A 46 -0.18 -0.34 -14.83
N GLN A 47 -0.65 -0.31 -16.07
CA GLN A 47 -2.08 -0.31 -16.39
C GLN A 47 -2.81 -1.59 -15.93
N VAL A 48 -2.13 -2.72 -15.98
CA VAL A 48 -2.66 -4.03 -15.55
C VAL A 48 -2.33 -4.34 -14.08
N TYR A 49 -1.40 -3.59 -13.50
CA TYR A 49 -0.94 -3.78 -12.11
C TYR A 49 -2.06 -3.89 -11.06
N PRO A 50 -3.18 -3.13 -11.10
CA PRO A 50 -4.22 -3.24 -10.09
C PRO A 50 -4.88 -4.64 -10.03
N ILE A 51 -4.92 -5.38 -11.13
CA ILE A 51 -5.40 -6.78 -11.15
C ILE A 51 -4.44 -7.66 -10.33
N TYR A 52 -3.11 -7.51 -10.54
CA TYR A 52 -2.09 -8.15 -9.71
C TYR A 52 -2.18 -7.67 -8.24
N GLY A 53 -2.45 -6.39 -8.02
CA GLY A 53 -2.60 -5.83 -6.68
C GLY A 53 -3.70 -6.50 -5.87
N ILE A 54 -4.85 -6.80 -6.49
CA ILE A 54 -5.93 -7.56 -5.85
C ILE A 54 -5.45 -8.98 -5.48
N PHE A 55 -4.77 -9.67 -6.40
CA PHE A 55 -4.11 -10.95 -6.09
C PHE A 55 -3.18 -10.83 -4.86
N SER A 56 -2.31 -9.84 -4.86
CA SER A 56 -1.33 -9.63 -3.79
C SER A 56 -1.98 -9.41 -2.42
N VAL A 57 -3.06 -8.61 -2.36
CA VAL A 57 -3.82 -8.41 -1.11
C VAL A 57 -4.45 -9.71 -0.64
N LEU A 58 -5.03 -10.50 -1.54
CA LEU A 58 -5.63 -11.79 -1.20
C LEU A 58 -4.57 -12.79 -0.69
N ALA A 59 -3.44 -12.91 -1.39
CA ALA A 59 -2.43 -13.93 -1.12
C ALA A 59 -1.51 -13.60 0.05
N LEU A 60 -1.25 -12.31 0.33
CA LEU A 60 -0.25 -11.87 1.31
C LEU A 60 -0.86 -11.40 2.63
N SER A 61 -1.94 -10.62 2.60
CA SER A 61 -2.43 -9.91 3.78
C SER A 61 -3.87 -10.22 4.16
N GLY A 62 -4.78 -10.41 3.20
CA GLY A 62 -6.20 -10.61 3.48
C GLY A 62 -6.51 -12.02 3.99
N LEU A 63 -6.43 -13.00 3.09
CA LEU A 63 -6.80 -14.38 3.39
C LEU A 63 -5.90 -15.05 4.43
N PRO A 64 -4.56 -14.93 4.41
CA PRO A 64 -3.72 -15.60 5.41
C PRO A 64 -4.05 -15.22 6.85
N VAL A 65 -4.37 -13.94 7.11
CA VAL A 65 -4.72 -13.44 8.44
C VAL A 65 -6.02 -14.09 8.94
N VAL A 66 -7.06 -14.13 8.12
CA VAL A 66 -8.34 -14.73 8.50
C VAL A 66 -8.22 -16.24 8.65
N ILE A 67 -7.52 -16.90 7.71
CA ILE A 67 -7.26 -18.34 7.76
C ILE A 67 -6.48 -18.70 9.02
N SER A 68 -5.43 -17.94 9.37
CA SER A 68 -4.64 -18.19 10.56
C SER A 68 -5.45 -18.08 11.85
N LYS A 69 -6.34 -17.10 11.95
CA LYS A 69 -7.26 -16.91 13.08
C LYS A 69 -8.21 -18.09 13.23
N THR A 70 -8.80 -18.55 12.12
CA THR A 70 -9.73 -19.68 12.10
C THR A 70 -9.03 -21.00 12.42
N PHE A 71 -7.81 -21.20 11.91
CA PHE A 71 -7.02 -22.40 12.17
C PHE A 71 -6.50 -22.46 13.61
N ALA A 72 -6.17 -21.33 14.21
CA ALA A 72 -5.72 -21.25 15.60
C ALA A 72 -6.82 -21.63 16.61
N GLN A 73 -8.10 -21.58 16.22
CA GLN A 73 -9.23 -22.00 17.05
C GLN A 73 -9.45 -23.51 17.05
N GLN A 74 -8.75 -24.27 16.21
CA GLN A 74 -8.91 -25.74 16.14
C GLN A 74 -8.12 -26.43 17.25
N GLU A 75 -8.79 -27.29 18.01
CA GLU A 75 -8.20 -28.00 19.15
C GLU A 75 -7.30 -29.17 18.73
N THR A 76 -7.55 -29.77 17.56
CA THR A 76 -6.82 -30.95 17.09
C THR A 76 -6.11 -30.70 15.75
N ILE A 77 -4.96 -31.34 15.55
CA ILE A 77 -4.19 -31.26 14.30
C ILE A 77 -4.99 -31.82 13.13
N ALA A 78 -5.79 -32.87 13.35
CA ALA A 78 -6.66 -33.45 12.33
C ALA A 78 -7.76 -32.50 11.88
N ALA A 79 -8.44 -31.79 12.81
CA ALA A 79 -9.45 -30.78 12.49
C ALA A 79 -8.83 -29.64 11.68
N LYS A 80 -7.63 -29.19 12.06
CA LYS A 80 -6.87 -28.17 11.33
C LYS A 80 -6.53 -28.62 9.90
N HIS A 81 -6.13 -29.87 9.71
CA HIS A 81 -5.80 -30.42 8.39
C HIS A 81 -7.03 -30.58 7.49
N ASN A 82 -8.15 -31.02 8.05
CA ASN A 82 -9.42 -31.10 7.32
C ASN A 82 -9.94 -29.70 6.92
N LEU A 83 -9.81 -28.72 7.81
CA LEU A 83 -10.15 -27.33 7.52
C LEU A 83 -9.24 -26.75 6.41
N LEU A 84 -7.94 -27.07 6.44
CA LEU A 84 -6.98 -26.68 5.39
C LEU A 84 -7.41 -27.23 4.03
N LYS A 85 -7.72 -28.52 3.92
CA LYS A 85 -8.17 -29.13 2.67
C LYS A 85 -9.46 -28.47 2.15
N ARG A 86 -10.42 -28.24 3.03
CA ARG A 86 -11.71 -27.62 2.67
C ARG A 86 -11.52 -26.18 2.21
N THR A 87 -10.76 -25.37 2.96
CA THR A 87 -10.47 -23.97 2.60
C THR A 87 -9.72 -23.89 1.28
N PHE A 88 -8.71 -24.75 1.10
CA PHE A 88 -7.95 -24.86 -0.15
C PHE A 88 -8.88 -25.19 -1.34
N SER A 89 -9.76 -26.18 -1.20
CA SER A 89 -10.66 -26.58 -2.28
C SER A 89 -11.64 -25.46 -2.66
N ILE A 90 -12.22 -24.77 -1.68
CA ILE A 90 -13.14 -23.64 -1.93
C ILE A 90 -12.40 -22.51 -2.65
N LEU A 91 -11.22 -22.13 -2.16
CA LEU A 91 -10.42 -21.09 -2.80
C LEU A 91 -9.96 -21.51 -4.19
N MET A 92 -9.59 -22.77 -4.38
CA MET A 92 -9.16 -23.29 -5.69
C MET A 92 -10.28 -23.16 -6.72
N VAL A 93 -11.49 -23.62 -6.41
CA VAL A 93 -12.64 -23.50 -7.31
C VAL A 93 -12.91 -22.02 -7.63
N GLY A 94 -12.95 -21.14 -6.61
CA GLY A 94 -13.18 -19.71 -6.81
C GLY A 94 -12.10 -19.06 -7.68
N CYS A 95 -10.83 -19.34 -7.40
CA CYS A 95 -9.71 -18.75 -8.14
C CYS A 95 -9.59 -19.30 -9.58
N VAL A 96 -9.91 -20.57 -9.81
CA VAL A 96 -10.00 -21.13 -11.19
C VAL A 96 -11.10 -20.42 -11.96
N VAL A 97 -12.29 -20.22 -11.39
CA VAL A 97 -13.38 -19.47 -12.02
C VAL A 97 -12.94 -18.05 -12.35
N ILE A 98 -12.33 -17.34 -11.39
CA ILE A 98 -11.82 -15.97 -11.61
C ILE A 98 -10.77 -15.96 -12.74
N THR A 99 -9.83 -16.90 -12.74
CA THR A 99 -8.79 -17.00 -13.78
C THR A 99 -9.42 -17.22 -15.16
N ILE A 100 -10.37 -18.15 -15.29
CA ILE A 100 -11.05 -18.40 -16.55
C ILE A 100 -11.82 -17.15 -17.01
N MET A 101 -12.54 -16.50 -16.10
CA MET A 101 -13.28 -15.27 -16.43
C MET A 101 -12.35 -14.16 -16.91
N LEU A 102 -11.26 -13.90 -16.21
CA LEU A 102 -10.26 -12.89 -16.60
C LEU A 102 -9.58 -13.25 -17.92
N TRP A 103 -9.25 -14.53 -18.12
CA TRP A 103 -8.62 -15.00 -19.35
C TRP A 103 -9.54 -14.87 -20.56
N MET A 104 -10.78 -15.31 -20.46
CA MET A 104 -11.76 -15.22 -21.54
C MET A 104 -12.14 -13.77 -21.84
N SER A 105 -12.30 -12.94 -20.81
CA SER A 105 -12.65 -11.52 -20.94
C SER A 105 -11.44 -10.62 -21.22
N SER A 106 -10.21 -11.14 -21.31
CA SER A 106 -8.98 -10.35 -21.39
C SER A 106 -8.99 -9.30 -22.51
N ARG A 107 -9.47 -9.65 -23.72
CA ARG A 107 -9.59 -8.71 -24.85
C ARG A 107 -10.60 -7.59 -24.56
N TYR A 108 -11.72 -7.95 -23.94
CA TYR A 108 -12.75 -6.99 -23.56
C TYR A 108 -12.27 -6.08 -22.43
N LEU A 109 -11.59 -6.62 -21.43
CA LEU A 109 -10.99 -5.83 -20.35
C LEU A 109 -9.91 -4.86 -20.88
N ALA A 110 -9.01 -5.33 -21.73
CA ALA A 110 -8.01 -4.48 -22.39
C ALA A 110 -8.66 -3.35 -23.20
N PHE A 111 -9.71 -3.66 -23.96
CA PHE A 111 -10.52 -2.65 -24.66
C PHE A 111 -11.15 -1.67 -23.66
N LEU A 112 -11.71 -2.13 -22.54
CA LEU A 112 -12.27 -1.25 -21.50
C LEU A 112 -11.19 -0.40 -20.82
N MET A 113 -9.96 -0.87 -20.71
CA MET A 113 -8.81 -0.12 -20.19
C MET A 113 -8.29 0.95 -21.19
N GLY A 114 -8.81 0.96 -22.41
CA GLY A 114 -8.50 1.95 -23.45
C GLY A 114 -7.39 1.55 -24.42
N ASP A 115 -6.71 0.42 -24.21
CA ASP A 115 -5.72 -0.14 -25.14
C ASP A 115 -5.91 -1.65 -25.31
N PRO A 116 -6.48 -2.10 -26.47
CA PRO A 116 -6.73 -3.50 -26.75
C PRO A 116 -5.48 -4.39 -26.76
N ASN A 117 -4.27 -3.83 -26.95
CA ASN A 117 -3.03 -4.60 -27.02
C ASN A 117 -2.60 -5.15 -25.66
N LEU A 118 -3.16 -4.66 -24.54
CA LEU A 118 -2.88 -5.12 -23.17
C LEU A 118 -3.46 -6.51 -22.85
N TYR A 119 -4.16 -7.16 -23.77
CA TYR A 119 -4.87 -8.42 -23.50
C TYR A 119 -3.96 -9.57 -23.05
N LEU A 120 -2.71 -9.64 -23.56
CA LEU A 120 -1.74 -10.65 -23.14
C LEU A 120 -1.28 -10.43 -21.70
N GLU A 121 -1.07 -9.20 -21.32
CA GLU A 121 -0.71 -8.82 -19.95
C GLU A 121 -1.81 -9.18 -18.96
N VAL A 122 -3.08 -8.89 -19.31
CA VAL A 122 -4.24 -9.29 -18.49
C VAL A 122 -4.28 -10.82 -18.35
N ARG A 123 -4.00 -11.59 -19.41
CA ARG A 123 -3.97 -13.06 -19.36
C ARG A 123 -2.87 -13.57 -18.42
N VAL A 124 -1.68 -13.03 -18.54
CA VAL A 124 -0.55 -13.45 -17.70
C VAL A 124 -0.82 -13.14 -16.23
N VAL A 125 -1.35 -11.96 -15.93
CA VAL A 125 -1.71 -11.59 -14.56
C VAL A 125 -2.87 -12.45 -14.04
N ALA A 126 -3.83 -12.84 -14.88
CA ALA A 126 -4.92 -13.73 -14.47
C ALA A 126 -4.41 -15.08 -13.92
N LEU A 127 -3.28 -15.61 -14.44
CA LEU A 127 -2.69 -16.86 -13.95
C LEU A 127 -2.23 -16.78 -12.49
N THR A 128 -1.91 -15.58 -12.00
CA THR A 128 -1.48 -15.41 -10.60
C THR A 128 -2.57 -15.83 -9.61
N PHE A 129 -3.86 -15.70 -9.97
CA PHE A 129 -4.97 -16.10 -9.11
C PHE A 129 -4.98 -17.60 -8.79
N LEU A 130 -4.40 -18.46 -9.67
CA LEU A 130 -4.27 -19.89 -9.41
C LEU A 130 -3.31 -20.18 -8.23
N LEU A 131 -2.46 -19.23 -7.85
CA LEU A 131 -1.50 -19.36 -6.75
C LEU A 131 -2.10 -18.96 -5.40
N VAL A 132 -3.16 -18.13 -5.38
CA VAL A 132 -3.84 -17.67 -4.15
C VAL A 132 -4.20 -18.81 -3.20
N PRO A 133 -4.83 -19.93 -3.65
CA PRO A 133 -5.19 -21.03 -2.75
C PRO A 133 -3.99 -21.61 -2.01
N PHE A 134 -2.88 -21.79 -2.70
CA PHE A 134 -1.63 -22.33 -2.11
C PHE A 134 -1.02 -21.33 -1.14
N GLU A 135 -0.81 -20.10 -1.57
CA GLU A 135 -0.15 -19.09 -0.78
C GLU A 135 -0.96 -18.72 0.47
N ALA A 136 -2.24 -18.45 0.31
CA ALA A 136 -3.10 -18.02 1.40
C ALA A 136 -3.30 -19.13 2.45
N THR A 137 -3.54 -20.37 2.01
CA THR A 137 -3.80 -21.46 2.97
C THR A 137 -2.54 -21.90 3.69
N LEU A 138 -1.41 -22.03 2.99
CA LEU A 138 -0.16 -22.47 3.60
C LEU A 138 0.45 -21.39 4.50
N ARG A 139 0.41 -20.10 4.08
CA ARG A 139 0.81 -18.98 4.95
C ARG A 139 -0.07 -18.94 6.20
N GLY A 140 -1.41 -19.01 6.03
CA GLY A 140 -2.35 -19.05 7.14
C GLY A 140 -2.13 -20.24 8.08
N TYR A 141 -1.82 -21.42 7.55
CA TYR A 141 -1.49 -22.61 8.33
C TYR A 141 -0.27 -22.37 9.22
N PHE A 142 0.85 -21.91 8.66
CA PHE A 142 2.05 -21.64 9.44
C PHE A 142 1.85 -20.51 10.46
N GLN A 143 1.19 -19.44 10.06
CA GLN A 143 0.90 -18.30 10.95
C GLN A 143 0.01 -18.70 12.13
N SER A 144 -0.91 -19.65 11.97
CA SER A 144 -1.77 -20.14 13.05
C SER A 144 -0.98 -20.85 14.16
N ASP A 145 0.18 -21.41 13.85
CA ASP A 145 1.12 -22.03 14.81
C ASP A 145 2.22 -21.07 15.27
N LEU A 146 2.06 -19.76 14.95
CA LEU A 146 3.06 -18.72 15.23
C LEU A 146 4.43 -18.98 14.54
N ILE A 147 4.44 -19.78 13.46
CA ILE A 147 5.62 -20.06 12.64
C ILE A 147 5.61 -19.10 11.46
N MET A 148 6.18 -17.90 11.64
CA MET A 148 6.12 -16.82 10.63
C MET A 148 7.22 -16.93 9.55
N GLU A 149 8.28 -17.69 9.80
CA GLU A 149 9.45 -17.80 8.91
C GLU A 149 9.10 -18.28 7.48
N PRO A 150 8.29 -19.33 7.25
CA PRO A 150 7.94 -19.75 5.90
C PRO A 150 7.17 -18.69 5.12
N SER A 151 6.27 -17.95 5.79
CA SER A 151 5.54 -16.84 5.21
C SER A 151 6.48 -15.71 4.80
N ALA A 152 7.42 -15.33 5.68
CA ALA A 152 8.39 -14.27 5.42
C ALA A 152 9.33 -14.63 4.26
N ILE A 153 9.91 -15.83 4.25
CA ILE A 153 10.81 -16.28 3.19
C ILE A 153 10.09 -16.36 1.85
N SER A 154 8.88 -16.95 1.81
CA SER A 154 8.11 -17.04 0.57
C SER A 154 7.79 -15.67 -0.01
N GLN A 155 7.40 -14.69 0.82
CA GLN A 155 7.07 -13.33 0.39
C GLN A 155 8.30 -12.58 -0.16
N VAL A 156 9.43 -12.64 0.53
CA VAL A 156 10.67 -11.98 0.07
C VAL A 156 11.19 -12.61 -1.22
N SER A 157 11.17 -13.95 -1.31
CA SER A 157 11.60 -14.66 -2.51
C SER A 157 10.71 -14.35 -3.71
N GLU A 158 9.39 -14.33 -3.54
CA GLU A 158 8.41 -13.93 -4.56
C GLU A 158 8.75 -12.55 -5.14
N GLN A 159 8.93 -11.55 -4.26
CA GLN A 159 9.23 -10.19 -4.69
C GLN A 159 10.61 -10.08 -5.36
N PHE A 160 11.60 -10.77 -4.85
CA PHE A 160 12.94 -10.77 -5.44
C PHE A 160 12.93 -11.28 -6.88
N PHE A 161 12.38 -12.49 -7.11
CA PHE A 161 12.34 -13.07 -8.46
C PHE A 161 11.44 -12.28 -9.40
N ARG A 162 10.32 -11.76 -8.91
CA ARG A 162 9.47 -10.85 -9.68
C ARG A 162 10.26 -9.64 -10.19
N ILE A 163 11.01 -8.98 -9.31
CA ILE A 163 11.83 -7.81 -9.66
C ILE A 163 12.91 -8.16 -10.66
N VAL A 164 13.59 -9.29 -10.50
CA VAL A 164 14.59 -9.76 -11.46
C VAL A 164 14.00 -9.88 -12.86
N ILE A 165 12.81 -10.48 -12.99
CA ILE A 165 12.15 -10.64 -14.29
C ILE A 165 11.71 -9.28 -14.87
N ILE A 166 11.17 -8.39 -14.03
CA ILE A 166 10.76 -7.04 -14.46
C ILE A 166 11.97 -6.26 -15.01
N ILE A 167 13.08 -6.26 -14.28
CA ILE A 167 14.28 -5.53 -14.74
C ILE A 167 14.91 -6.21 -15.96
N ALA A 168 14.94 -7.54 -16.01
CA ALA A 168 15.41 -8.26 -17.19
C ALA A 168 14.58 -7.93 -18.44
N SER A 169 13.24 -7.89 -18.32
CA SER A 169 12.36 -7.50 -19.43
C SER A 169 12.58 -6.07 -19.89
N ALA A 170 12.80 -5.14 -18.95
CA ALA A 170 13.12 -3.76 -19.26
C ALA A 170 14.46 -3.62 -19.99
N LEU A 171 15.49 -4.36 -19.57
CA LEU A 171 16.79 -4.37 -20.25
C LEU A 171 16.70 -4.95 -21.66
N LEU A 172 15.96 -6.06 -21.87
CA LEU A 172 15.73 -6.62 -23.20
C LEU A 172 15.01 -5.63 -24.12
N PHE A 173 14.05 -4.87 -23.60
CA PHE A 173 13.41 -3.77 -24.33
C PHE A 173 14.42 -2.66 -24.66
N GLY A 174 15.24 -2.24 -23.69
CA GLY A 174 16.28 -1.22 -23.90
C GLY A 174 17.32 -1.59 -24.95
N HIS A 175 17.57 -2.90 -25.15
CA HIS A 175 18.43 -3.43 -26.21
C HIS A 175 17.69 -3.69 -27.55
N GLY A 176 16.40 -3.37 -27.65
CA GLY A 176 15.61 -3.55 -28.87
C GLY A 176 15.22 -5.00 -29.19
N VAL A 177 15.36 -5.93 -28.23
CA VAL A 177 14.99 -7.35 -28.39
C VAL A 177 13.47 -7.54 -28.29
N LEU A 178 12.81 -6.76 -27.44
CA LEU A 178 11.37 -6.81 -27.19
C LEU A 178 10.71 -5.51 -27.65
N ASP A 179 9.49 -5.60 -28.13
CA ASP A 179 8.62 -4.44 -28.25
C ASP A 179 8.02 -4.06 -26.87
N VAL A 180 7.33 -2.93 -26.80
CA VAL A 180 6.83 -2.38 -25.54
C VAL A 180 5.75 -3.26 -24.88
N TYR A 181 4.91 -3.96 -25.66
CA TYR A 181 3.87 -4.87 -25.14
C TYR A 181 4.45 -6.23 -24.74
N GLN A 182 5.42 -6.73 -25.50
CA GLN A 182 6.18 -7.93 -25.13
C GLN A 182 6.92 -7.71 -23.81
N MET A 183 7.54 -6.55 -23.65
CA MET A 183 8.19 -6.14 -22.39
C MET A 183 7.19 -6.12 -21.24
N GLY A 184 6.02 -5.47 -21.40
CA GLY A 184 4.98 -5.42 -20.40
C GLY A 184 4.45 -6.82 -20.01
N THR A 185 4.22 -7.67 -21.00
CA THR A 185 3.78 -9.06 -20.80
C THR A 185 4.82 -9.87 -20.02
N LEU A 186 6.10 -9.80 -20.41
CA LEU A 186 7.19 -10.50 -19.72
C LEU A 186 7.39 -9.93 -18.30
N ALA A 187 7.36 -8.62 -18.12
CA ALA A 187 7.45 -7.98 -16.81
C ALA A 187 6.33 -8.45 -15.86
N ASN A 188 5.08 -8.49 -16.35
CA ASN A 188 3.94 -8.97 -15.57
C ASN A 188 3.99 -10.49 -15.31
N SER A 189 4.65 -11.30 -16.17
CA SER A 189 4.87 -12.73 -15.91
C SER A 189 5.75 -12.99 -14.68
N GLY A 190 6.57 -12.01 -14.31
CA GLY A 190 7.39 -12.07 -13.09
C GLY A 190 6.57 -12.30 -11.83
N ALA A 191 5.33 -11.83 -11.78
CA ALA A 191 4.42 -12.07 -10.65
C ALA A 191 4.03 -13.56 -10.55
N PHE A 192 3.70 -14.19 -11.66
CA PHE A 192 3.35 -15.61 -11.71
C PHE A 192 4.56 -16.51 -11.40
N ILE A 193 5.71 -16.23 -11.99
CA ILE A 193 6.94 -17.01 -11.78
C ILE A 193 7.45 -16.86 -10.34
N GLY A 194 7.46 -15.63 -9.79
CA GLY A 194 7.81 -15.38 -8.40
C GLY A 194 6.87 -16.10 -7.43
N GLY A 195 5.56 -16.07 -7.71
CA GLY A 195 4.55 -16.78 -6.93
C GLY A 195 4.70 -18.31 -7.00
N LEU A 196 5.05 -18.88 -8.15
CA LEU A 196 5.37 -20.33 -8.25
C LEU A 196 6.52 -20.73 -7.32
N LEU A 197 7.56 -19.90 -7.24
CA LEU A 197 8.68 -20.14 -6.32
C LEU A 197 8.24 -20.01 -4.85
N ALA A 198 7.41 -19.02 -4.53
CA ALA A 198 6.84 -18.88 -3.20
C ALA A 198 6.01 -20.11 -2.80
N VAL A 199 5.16 -20.60 -3.71
CA VAL A 199 4.38 -21.84 -3.52
C VAL A 199 5.28 -23.04 -3.32
N ALA A 200 6.33 -23.20 -4.12
CA ALA A 200 7.28 -24.29 -3.97
C ALA A 200 7.96 -24.27 -2.58
N ILE A 201 8.41 -23.11 -2.12
CA ILE A 201 8.99 -22.94 -0.78
C ILE A 201 7.99 -23.34 0.31
N LEU A 202 6.75 -22.89 0.21
CA LEU A 202 5.70 -23.18 1.19
C LEU A 202 5.35 -24.69 1.21
N ILE A 203 5.25 -25.33 0.06
CA ILE A 203 4.97 -26.78 -0.07
C ILE A 203 6.13 -27.58 0.53
N ILE A 204 7.38 -27.25 0.19
CA ILE A 204 8.56 -27.96 0.72
C ILE A 204 8.60 -27.88 2.26
N LYS A 205 8.33 -26.69 2.82
CA LYS A 205 8.26 -26.50 4.27
C LYS A 205 7.10 -27.27 4.89
N PHE A 206 5.94 -27.28 4.25
CA PHE A 206 4.76 -28.03 4.71
C PHE A 206 5.00 -29.54 4.73
N LEU A 207 5.58 -30.12 3.69
CA LEU A 207 5.88 -31.55 3.62
C LEU A 207 6.90 -32.00 4.68
N ARG A 208 7.77 -31.09 5.14
CA ARG A 208 8.74 -31.38 6.22
C ARG A 208 8.12 -31.35 7.61
N THR A 209 6.95 -30.75 7.80
CA THR A 209 6.31 -30.60 9.12
C THR A 209 5.55 -31.85 9.60
N LYS A 210 5.56 -32.97 8.86
CA LYS A 210 4.89 -34.27 9.18
C LYS A 210 3.56 -34.05 9.93
N PRO A 211 2.44 -33.85 9.25
CA PRO A 211 1.14 -33.75 9.92
C PRO A 211 0.81 -35.11 10.54
N ALA A 212 0.45 -35.13 11.83
CA ALA A 212 -0.05 -36.34 12.47
C ALA A 212 -1.39 -36.72 11.83
N THR A 213 -1.50 -37.96 11.38
CA THR A 213 -2.73 -38.53 10.82
C THR A 213 -3.60 -39.02 11.96
N ASP A 214 -4.50 -38.18 12.45
CA ASP A 214 -5.57 -38.58 13.35
C ASP A 214 -6.91 -38.44 12.63
N ASN A 215 -7.73 -39.49 12.67
CA ASN A 215 -9.04 -39.55 12.04
C ASN A 215 -10.08 -38.84 12.93
N ALA A 216 -10.21 -37.55 12.80
CA ALA A 216 -11.26 -36.80 13.46
C ALA A 216 -12.29 -36.29 12.46
N ASP A 217 -13.41 -36.98 12.41
CA ASP A 217 -14.60 -36.59 11.62
C ASP A 217 -15.45 -35.61 12.44
N LYS A 218 -15.14 -34.31 12.38
CA LYS A 218 -16.04 -33.28 12.91
C LYS A 218 -16.33 -32.27 11.81
N THR A 219 -17.62 -32.15 11.48
CA THR A 219 -18.14 -31.11 10.59
C THR A 219 -17.87 -29.72 11.19
N ILE A 220 -16.95 -29.00 10.58
CA ILE A 220 -16.56 -27.66 11.02
C ILE A 220 -17.56 -26.67 10.40
N LYS A 221 -18.30 -25.94 11.26
CA LYS A 221 -19.15 -24.83 10.82
C LYS A 221 -18.25 -23.62 10.57
N LEU A 222 -18.25 -23.09 9.35
CA LEU A 222 -17.71 -21.75 9.08
C LEU A 222 -18.63 -20.71 9.76
N GLU A 223 -18.06 -19.85 10.58
CA GLU A 223 -18.81 -18.75 11.18
C GLU A 223 -19.35 -17.80 10.11
N HIS A 224 -20.61 -17.41 10.21
CA HIS A 224 -21.31 -16.58 9.21
C HIS A 224 -20.69 -15.18 9.01
N GLY A 225 -19.86 -14.69 9.93
CA GLY A 225 -19.17 -13.39 9.87
C GLY A 225 -17.83 -13.39 9.10
N LEU A 226 -17.25 -14.57 8.82
CA LEU A 226 -15.92 -14.72 8.22
C LEU A 226 -15.81 -14.07 6.85
N VAL A 227 -16.82 -14.21 6.00
CA VAL A 227 -16.83 -13.63 4.64
C VAL A 227 -16.77 -12.10 4.71
N LEU A 228 -17.55 -11.49 5.59
CA LEU A 228 -17.56 -10.04 5.78
C LEU A 228 -16.20 -9.55 6.31
N GLU A 229 -15.59 -10.27 7.23
CA GLU A 229 -14.25 -9.96 7.77
C GLU A 229 -13.19 -10.00 6.65
N ILE A 230 -13.20 -11.04 5.80
CA ILE A 230 -12.31 -11.16 4.62
C ILE A 230 -12.50 -9.96 3.69
N VAL A 231 -13.75 -9.67 3.32
CA VAL A 231 -14.09 -8.57 2.40
C VAL A 231 -13.59 -7.24 2.96
N LEU A 232 -13.79 -6.96 4.24
CA LEU A 232 -13.32 -5.72 4.87
C LEU A 232 -11.80 -5.62 4.89
N ILE A 233 -11.10 -6.70 5.28
CA ILE A 233 -9.63 -6.68 5.30
C ILE A 233 -9.09 -6.44 3.88
N VAL A 234 -9.63 -7.14 2.88
CA VAL A 234 -9.20 -6.98 1.48
C VAL A 234 -9.44 -5.55 0.98
N PHE A 235 -10.63 -5.00 1.22
CA PHE A 235 -10.95 -3.65 0.74
C PHE A 235 -10.12 -2.57 1.42
N PHE A 236 -9.94 -2.64 2.72
CA PHE A 236 -9.20 -1.59 3.44
C PHE A 236 -7.69 -1.72 3.29
N THR A 237 -7.15 -2.94 3.23
CA THR A 237 -5.72 -3.14 2.92
C THR A 237 -5.41 -2.74 1.49
N GLY A 238 -6.36 -2.98 0.56
CA GLY A 238 -6.23 -2.68 -0.86
C GLY A 238 -6.81 -1.33 -1.32
N ILE A 239 -7.13 -0.40 -0.41
CA ILE A 239 -7.84 0.85 -0.76
C ILE A 239 -7.20 1.60 -1.94
N THR A 240 -5.89 1.77 -1.92
CA THR A 240 -5.15 2.44 -3.00
C THR A 240 -5.20 1.65 -4.30
N ILE A 241 -5.22 0.31 -4.22
CA ILE A 241 -5.29 -0.59 -5.39
C ILE A 241 -6.66 -0.48 -6.06
N PHE A 242 -7.75 -0.38 -5.30
CA PHE A 242 -9.08 -0.19 -5.86
C PHE A 242 -9.24 1.17 -6.56
N TYR A 243 -8.64 2.24 -6.02
CA TYR A 243 -8.60 3.53 -6.74
C TYR A 243 -7.78 3.43 -8.02
N GLN A 244 -6.62 2.75 -8.00
CA GLN A 244 -5.82 2.49 -9.20
C GLN A 244 -6.58 1.66 -10.23
N PHE A 245 -7.37 0.68 -9.77
CA PHE A 245 -8.23 -0.12 -10.63
C PHE A 245 -9.24 0.75 -11.38
N ILE A 246 -9.92 1.68 -10.69
CA ILE A 246 -10.82 2.65 -11.34
C ILE A 246 -10.05 3.53 -12.33
N ASP A 247 -8.85 4.00 -11.97
CA ASP A 247 -8.02 4.83 -12.86
C ASP A 247 -7.58 4.06 -14.11
N SER A 248 -7.33 2.75 -14.01
CA SER A 248 -6.98 1.91 -15.16
C SER A 248 -8.13 1.78 -16.17
N PHE A 249 -9.37 1.81 -15.73
CA PHE A 249 -10.54 1.75 -16.61
C PHE A 249 -11.07 3.10 -17.09
N SER A 250 -10.72 4.19 -16.40
CA SER A 250 -11.32 5.50 -16.67
C SER A 250 -10.35 6.53 -17.24
N THR A 251 -9.15 6.66 -16.65
CA THR A 251 -8.28 7.82 -16.92
C THR A 251 -7.84 7.88 -18.38
N LEU A 252 -7.32 6.80 -18.96
CA LEU A 252 -6.86 6.77 -20.35
C LEU A 252 -7.99 7.11 -21.32
N ARG A 253 -9.15 6.46 -21.16
CA ARG A 253 -10.33 6.69 -22.01
C ARG A 253 -10.84 8.13 -21.94
N LEU A 254 -10.88 8.70 -20.74
CA LEU A 254 -11.34 10.07 -20.54
C LEU A 254 -10.36 11.09 -21.13
N LEU A 255 -9.05 10.82 -21.10
CA LEU A 255 -8.04 11.63 -21.79
C LEU A 255 -8.23 11.59 -23.31
N MET A 256 -8.46 10.41 -23.88
CA MET A 256 -8.75 10.27 -25.31
C MET A 256 -10.06 10.93 -25.70
N HIS A 257 -11.10 10.79 -24.86
CA HIS A 257 -12.39 11.43 -25.10
C HIS A 257 -12.30 12.97 -25.07
N SER A 258 -11.33 13.54 -24.35
CA SER A 258 -11.04 14.97 -24.37
C SER A 258 -10.23 15.44 -25.60
N GLY A 259 -10.01 14.56 -26.59
CA GLY A 259 -9.33 14.87 -27.85
C GLY A 259 -7.82 14.54 -27.87
N MET A 260 -7.29 13.86 -26.83
CA MET A 260 -5.87 13.48 -26.80
C MET A 260 -5.64 12.21 -27.63
N ALA A 261 -4.59 12.19 -28.47
CA ALA A 261 -4.19 11.01 -29.21
C ALA A 261 -3.75 9.89 -28.25
N LEU A 262 -4.02 8.63 -28.59
CA LEU A 262 -3.71 7.45 -27.74
C LEU A 262 -2.28 7.50 -27.19
N HIS A 263 -1.28 7.67 -28.06
CA HIS A 263 0.13 7.69 -27.65
C HIS A 263 0.45 8.78 -26.59
N GLN A 264 -0.15 9.95 -26.73
CA GLN A 264 0.02 11.04 -25.76
C GLN A 264 -0.72 10.74 -24.45
N ALA A 265 -1.91 10.15 -24.53
CA ALA A 265 -2.68 9.75 -23.36
C ALA A 265 -1.97 8.66 -22.54
N GLU A 266 -1.32 7.69 -23.20
CA GLU A 266 -0.47 6.66 -22.57
C GLU A 266 0.70 7.30 -21.80
N ILE A 267 1.42 8.25 -22.43
CA ILE A 267 2.52 8.99 -21.78
C ILE A 267 1.99 9.77 -20.55
N GLN A 268 0.88 10.49 -20.70
CA GLN A 268 0.31 11.26 -19.59
C GLN A 268 -0.12 10.35 -18.43
N LYS A 269 -0.73 9.20 -18.74
CA LYS A 269 -1.08 8.21 -17.72
C LYS A 269 0.15 7.63 -17.06
N GLY A 270 1.22 7.33 -17.80
CA GLY A 270 2.50 6.89 -17.26
C GLY A 270 3.14 7.91 -16.31
N ILE A 271 3.06 9.21 -16.66
CA ILE A 271 3.49 10.31 -15.78
C ILE A 271 2.67 10.33 -14.47
N PHE A 272 1.35 10.14 -14.55
CA PHE A 272 0.50 10.02 -13.35
C PHE A 272 0.91 8.82 -12.49
N ASP A 273 1.19 7.69 -13.11
CA ASP A 273 1.55 6.44 -12.43
C ASP A 273 2.90 6.52 -11.69
N ARG A 274 3.80 7.48 -12.02
CA ARG A 274 5.02 7.79 -11.24
C ARG A 274 4.69 8.15 -9.78
N GLY A 275 3.48 8.63 -9.50
CA GLY A 275 3.03 8.93 -8.15
C GLY A 275 2.86 7.69 -7.27
N GLN A 276 2.63 6.52 -7.85
CA GLN A 276 2.38 5.28 -7.11
C GLN A 276 3.53 4.85 -6.18
N PRO A 277 4.79 4.73 -6.64
CA PRO A 277 5.90 4.39 -5.77
C PRO A 277 6.15 5.46 -4.69
N LEU A 278 5.94 6.74 -4.98
CA LEU A 278 6.10 7.82 -4.01
C LEU A 278 5.04 7.74 -2.90
N LEU A 279 3.78 7.53 -3.30
CA LEU A 279 2.66 7.33 -2.36
C LEU A 279 2.90 6.09 -1.48
N GLN A 280 3.32 4.97 -2.07
CA GLN A 280 3.59 3.74 -1.35
C GLN A 280 4.70 3.91 -0.31
N LEU A 281 5.80 4.59 -0.66
CA LEU A 281 6.89 4.87 0.28
C LEU A 281 6.42 5.71 1.48
N GLY A 282 5.61 6.75 1.25
CA GLY A 282 5.05 7.56 2.33
C GLY A 282 4.11 6.76 3.23
N ILE A 283 3.20 5.97 2.66
CA ILE A 283 2.26 5.14 3.44
C ILE A 283 2.99 4.08 4.26
N VAL A 284 4.04 3.45 3.72
CA VAL A 284 4.83 2.41 4.41
C VAL A 284 5.45 2.94 5.70
N LEU A 285 5.98 4.16 5.70
CA LEU A 285 6.52 4.79 6.91
C LEU A 285 5.44 4.96 7.99
N SER A 286 4.27 5.46 7.60
CA SER A 286 3.13 5.63 8.51
C SER A 286 2.58 4.29 9.01
N LEU A 287 2.48 3.26 8.17
CA LEU A 287 2.04 1.91 8.55
C LEU A 287 3.00 1.23 9.52
N SER A 288 4.31 1.41 9.33
CA SER A 288 5.33 0.88 10.24
C SER A 288 5.12 1.39 11.67
N PHE A 289 4.76 2.67 11.79
CA PHE A 289 4.42 3.27 13.08
C PHE A 289 3.15 2.66 13.68
N VAL A 290 2.07 2.55 12.90
CA VAL A 290 0.80 1.95 13.36
C VAL A 290 1.02 0.52 13.84
N SER A 291 1.76 -0.30 13.09
CA SER A 291 2.03 -1.71 13.43
C SER A 291 2.85 -1.87 14.72
N THR A 292 3.73 -0.93 15.03
CA THR A 292 4.55 -0.94 16.26
C THR A 292 3.72 -0.71 17.53
N ILE A 293 2.65 0.10 17.44
CA ILE A 293 1.83 0.45 18.62
C ILE A 293 0.60 -0.45 18.75
N MET A 294 0.11 -1.05 17.66
CA MET A 294 -1.07 -1.92 17.66
C MET A 294 -1.06 -3.01 18.76
N PRO A 295 0.06 -3.69 19.09
CA PRO A 295 0.08 -4.68 20.17
C PRO A 295 -0.28 -4.12 21.55
N GLN A 296 -0.13 -2.80 21.77
CA GLN A 296 -0.47 -2.15 23.04
C GLN A 296 -1.98 -1.98 23.23
N LEU A 297 -2.78 -2.19 22.18
CA LEU A 297 -4.24 -2.04 22.18
C LEU A 297 -4.99 -3.39 22.31
N LYS A 298 -4.47 -4.36 23.05
CA LYS A 298 -4.84 -5.79 23.01
C LYS A 298 -6.21 -6.22 23.53
N GLU A 299 -7.13 -5.36 23.98
CA GLU A 299 -8.41 -5.81 24.59
C GLU A 299 -9.67 -5.47 23.79
N LYS A 300 -10.72 -6.33 23.93
CA LYS A 300 -12.03 -6.25 23.24
C LYS A 300 -12.77 -4.90 23.37
N ASN A 301 -12.41 -4.04 24.31
CA ASN A 301 -12.99 -2.71 24.53
C ASN A 301 -12.00 -1.57 24.24
N ARG A 302 -11.19 -1.69 23.21
CA ARG A 302 -10.08 -0.80 22.83
C ARG A 302 -10.44 0.68 22.85
N LEU A 303 -11.59 1.04 22.29
CA LEU A 303 -12.03 2.43 22.16
C LEU A 303 -12.38 3.10 23.51
N LYS A 304 -12.89 2.34 24.49
CA LYS A 304 -13.34 2.92 25.78
C LYS A 304 -12.22 3.04 26.81
N GLN A 305 -11.27 2.08 26.83
CA GLN A 305 -10.23 1.99 27.87
C GLN A 305 -8.94 2.74 27.55
N ASN A 306 -8.64 3.03 26.27
CA ASN A 306 -7.33 3.53 25.84
C ASN A 306 -7.36 4.90 25.13
N LYS A 307 -8.26 5.81 25.55
CA LYS A 307 -8.40 7.15 24.94
C LYS A 307 -7.04 7.88 24.80
N ASN A 308 -6.23 7.89 25.84
CA ASN A 308 -4.93 8.57 25.82
C ASN A 308 -3.93 7.95 24.84
N THR A 309 -3.91 6.61 24.73
CA THR A 309 -3.04 5.90 23.79
C THR A 309 -3.47 6.19 22.34
N ILE A 310 -4.77 6.17 22.07
CA ILE A 310 -5.30 6.49 20.73
C ILE A 310 -4.99 7.95 20.36
N GLN A 311 -5.14 8.88 21.27
CA GLN A 311 -4.78 10.29 21.04
C GLN A 311 -3.29 10.46 20.70
N LYS A 312 -2.39 9.78 21.42
CA LYS A 312 -0.96 9.77 21.10
C LYS A 312 -0.70 9.21 19.70
N MET A 313 -1.34 8.08 19.35
CA MET A 313 -1.20 7.49 18.02
C MET A 313 -1.67 8.45 16.90
N VAL A 314 -2.81 9.10 17.09
CA VAL A 314 -3.34 10.09 16.15
C VAL A 314 -2.39 11.27 15.99
N ARG A 315 -1.88 11.82 17.09
CA ARG A 315 -0.93 12.96 17.05
C ARG A 315 0.34 12.62 16.30
N VAL A 316 0.95 11.47 16.60
CA VAL A 316 2.19 11.04 15.95
C VAL A 316 1.97 10.68 14.48
N CYS A 317 0.88 9.99 14.15
CA CYS A 317 0.54 9.67 12.76
C CYS A 317 0.34 10.94 11.91
N LEU A 318 -0.43 11.91 12.41
CA LEU A 318 -0.64 13.18 11.74
C LEU A 318 0.66 13.99 11.62
N TRP A 319 1.48 13.99 12.68
CA TRP A 319 2.77 14.68 12.68
C TRP A 319 3.72 14.12 11.61
N LEU A 320 3.84 12.79 11.49
CA LEU A 320 4.65 12.13 10.47
C LEU A 320 4.10 12.40 9.05
N SER A 321 2.82 12.12 8.83
CA SER A 321 2.23 12.22 7.50
C SER A 321 2.17 13.65 6.97
N VAL A 322 2.04 14.67 7.84
CA VAL A 322 2.16 16.08 7.42
C VAL A 322 3.59 16.42 7.02
N ALA A 323 4.61 15.93 7.75
CA ALA A 323 6.01 16.13 7.37
C ALA A 323 6.32 15.53 6.00
N GLU A 324 5.91 14.29 5.77
CA GLU A 324 6.11 13.56 4.50
C GLU A 324 5.38 14.26 3.35
N THR A 325 4.11 14.56 3.52
CA THR A 325 3.27 15.20 2.49
C THR A 325 3.80 16.59 2.13
N ALA A 326 4.05 17.44 3.13
CA ALA A 326 4.51 18.80 2.90
C ALA A 326 5.93 18.83 2.28
N GLY A 327 6.81 17.94 2.73
CA GLY A 327 8.17 17.79 2.21
C GLY A 327 8.17 17.35 0.74
N LEU A 328 7.39 16.29 0.40
CA LEU A 328 7.28 15.80 -0.97
C LEU A 328 6.65 16.84 -1.89
N ILE A 329 5.58 17.54 -1.47
CA ILE A 329 4.96 18.61 -2.26
C ILE A 329 5.96 19.75 -2.52
N ALA A 330 6.74 20.13 -1.53
CA ALA A 330 7.71 21.21 -1.66
C ALA A 330 8.86 20.87 -2.63
N LEU A 331 9.29 19.60 -2.63
CA LEU A 331 10.41 19.09 -3.42
C LEU A 331 9.97 18.35 -4.69
N MET A 332 8.68 18.31 -5.02
CA MET A 332 8.19 17.42 -6.08
C MET A 332 8.91 17.58 -7.43
N PRO A 333 9.19 18.78 -7.96
CA PRO A 333 9.94 18.89 -9.21
C PRO A 333 11.34 18.26 -9.14
N GLN A 334 12.05 18.45 -8.02
CA GLN A 334 13.40 17.92 -7.81
C GLN A 334 13.39 16.41 -7.58
N VAL A 335 12.43 15.92 -6.79
CA VAL A 335 12.24 14.47 -6.55
C VAL A 335 11.86 13.77 -7.86
N ASN A 336 10.93 14.33 -8.63
CA ASN A 336 10.51 13.77 -9.91
C ASN A 336 11.67 13.72 -10.91
N THR A 337 12.46 14.80 -11.04
CA THR A 337 13.66 14.81 -11.91
C THR A 337 14.74 13.85 -11.42
N MET A 338 14.97 13.77 -10.11
CA MET A 338 15.94 12.84 -9.52
C MET A 338 15.58 11.38 -9.84
N LEU A 339 14.31 11.01 -9.65
CA LEU A 339 13.85 9.63 -9.79
C LEU A 339 13.52 9.25 -11.24
N PHE A 340 12.86 10.15 -11.99
CA PHE A 340 12.27 9.87 -13.30
C PHE A 340 12.81 10.76 -14.43
N THR A 341 13.97 11.35 -14.24
CA THR A 341 14.76 12.12 -15.23
C THR A 341 14.21 13.48 -15.64
N ASN A 342 12.95 13.77 -15.42
CA ASN A 342 12.32 15.04 -15.77
C ASN A 342 11.23 15.45 -14.76
N ALA A 343 10.82 16.72 -14.79
CA ALA A 343 9.83 17.29 -13.87
C ALA A 343 8.37 17.19 -14.37
N SER A 344 8.12 16.45 -15.46
CA SER A 344 6.78 16.35 -16.06
C SER A 344 5.75 15.85 -15.04
N GLY A 345 4.57 16.48 -15.00
CA GLY A 345 3.49 16.10 -14.09
C GLY A 345 3.72 16.45 -12.61
N SER A 346 4.79 17.16 -12.22
CA SER A 346 5.07 17.47 -10.81
C SER A 346 3.90 18.13 -10.07
N ARG A 347 3.09 18.95 -10.75
CA ARG A 347 1.86 19.54 -10.15
C ARG A 347 0.84 18.46 -9.82
N THR A 348 0.59 17.54 -10.75
CA THR A 348 -0.31 16.39 -10.55
C THR A 348 0.16 15.51 -9.41
N LEU A 349 1.46 15.18 -9.41
CA LEU A 349 2.08 14.36 -8.36
C LEU A 349 1.99 15.06 -7.00
N SER A 350 2.18 16.38 -6.92
CA SER A 350 2.01 17.16 -5.68
C SER A 350 0.59 17.05 -5.12
N ILE A 351 -0.44 17.10 -5.97
CA ILE A 351 -1.83 16.90 -5.54
C ILE A 351 -2.00 15.48 -5.02
N TYR A 352 -1.48 14.49 -5.75
CA TYR A 352 -1.58 13.09 -5.39
C TYR A 352 -0.89 12.75 -4.05
N MET A 353 0.19 13.44 -3.69
CA MET A 353 0.87 13.24 -2.39
C MET A 353 0.01 13.62 -1.17
N LEU A 354 -1.07 14.38 -1.34
CA LEU A 354 -2.04 14.61 -0.26
C LEU A 354 -2.67 13.30 0.23
N SER A 355 -2.75 12.30 -0.62
CA SER A 355 -3.20 10.94 -0.27
C SER A 355 -2.34 10.29 0.83
N ILE A 356 -1.06 10.63 0.97
CA ILE A 356 -0.21 10.11 2.05
C ILE A 356 -0.83 10.45 3.41
N LEU A 357 -1.19 11.72 3.63
CA LEU A 357 -1.80 12.18 4.87
C LEU A 357 -3.14 11.49 5.12
N ILE A 358 -4.01 11.44 4.10
CA ILE A 358 -5.38 10.95 4.23
C ILE A 358 -5.39 9.43 4.44
N VAL A 359 -4.68 8.68 3.59
CA VAL A 359 -4.62 7.20 3.67
C VAL A 359 -3.92 6.73 4.93
N SER A 360 -2.85 7.39 5.37
CA SER A 360 -2.19 7.06 6.64
C SER A 360 -3.14 7.22 7.81
N PHE A 361 -3.94 8.28 7.80
CA PHE A 361 -4.92 8.51 8.85
C PHE A 361 -6.11 7.53 8.77
N ILE A 362 -6.60 7.20 7.57
CA ILE A 362 -7.61 6.15 7.37
C ILE A 362 -7.12 4.81 7.91
N ASN A 363 -5.91 4.39 7.56
CA ASN A 363 -5.32 3.14 8.03
C ASN A 363 -5.22 3.07 9.56
N LEU A 364 -4.81 4.17 10.20
CA LEU A 364 -4.80 4.26 11.65
C LEU A 364 -6.22 4.10 12.24
N LEU A 365 -7.21 4.82 11.70
CA LEU A 365 -8.58 4.76 12.19
C LEU A 365 -9.18 3.36 12.03
N ILE A 366 -8.92 2.69 10.91
CA ILE A 366 -9.36 1.31 10.67
C ILE A 366 -8.70 0.37 11.65
N ALA A 367 -7.39 0.50 11.88
CA ALA A 367 -6.66 -0.30 12.85
C ALA A 367 -7.22 -0.14 14.27
N VAL A 368 -7.51 1.08 14.70
CA VAL A 368 -8.09 1.38 16.01
C VAL A 368 -9.54 0.87 16.14
N THR A 369 -10.30 0.90 15.06
CA THR A 369 -11.71 0.45 15.03
C THR A 369 -11.87 -1.02 14.63
N SER A 370 -10.77 -1.74 14.42
CA SER A 370 -10.80 -3.19 14.17
C SER A 370 -11.33 -3.92 15.41
N GLY A 371 -12.32 -4.83 15.22
CA GLY A 371 -13.00 -5.55 16.31
C GLY A 371 -14.33 -4.92 16.76
N ASP A 372 -14.78 -3.83 16.13
CA ASP A 372 -16.15 -3.33 16.25
C ASP A 372 -16.99 -3.89 15.10
N ASP A 373 -17.53 -5.09 15.31
CA ASP A 373 -18.25 -5.85 14.28
C ASP A 373 -19.61 -5.24 13.92
N GLU A 374 -20.24 -4.52 14.85
CA GLU A 374 -21.53 -3.87 14.63
C GLU A 374 -21.48 -2.80 13.52
N LYS A 375 -20.30 -2.18 13.31
CA LYS A 375 -20.11 -1.11 12.33
C LYS A 375 -19.42 -1.54 11.05
N ASN A 376 -19.13 -2.83 10.89
CA ASN A 376 -18.43 -3.35 9.73
C ASN A 376 -19.20 -3.10 8.42
N LEU A 377 -20.53 -3.25 8.43
CA LEU A 377 -21.35 -2.95 7.26
C LEU A 377 -21.29 -1.47 6.87
N HIS A 378 -21.31 -0.55 7.85
CA HIS A 378 -21.20 0.88 7.58
C HIS A 378 -19.84 1.25 6.96
N LYS A 379 -18.75 0.61 7.41
CA LYS A 379 -17.42 0.79 6.79
C LYS A 379 -17.42 0.34 5.33
N LEU A 380 -18.05 -0.79 5.03
CA LEU A 380 -18.16 -1.31 3.67
C LEU A 380 -18.98 -0.37 2.77
N ILE A 381 -20.10 0.14 3.27
CA ILE A 381 -20.92 1.13 2.56
C ILE A 381 -20.10 2.40 2.26
N LEU A 382 -19.37 2.92 3.23
CA LEU A 382 -18.50 4.09 3.02
C LEU A 382 -17.44 3.83 1.95
N PHE A 383 -16.83 2.66 1.97
CA PHE A 383 -15.88 2.28 0.93
C PHE A 383 -16.54 2.27 -0.44
N GLY A 384 -17.71 1.63 -0.58
CA GLY A 384 -18.48 1.65 -1.82
C GLY A 384 -18.84 3.06 -2.30
N MET A 385 -19.29 3.93 -1.38
CA MET A 385 -19.58 5.34 -1.68
C MET A 385 -18.34 6.07 -2.21
N SER A 386 -17.18 5.81 -1.63
CA SER A 386 -15.94 6.45 -2.07
C SER A 386 -15.51 6.00 -3.48
N LEU A 387 -15.71 4.72 -3.83
CA LEU A 387 -15.44 4.22 -5.18
C LEU A 387 -16.40 4.86 -6.20
N VAL A 388 -17.69 4.97 -5.87
CA VAL A 388 -18.67 5.68 -6.72
C VAL A 388 -18.28 7.15 -6.88
N THR A 389 -17.87 7.82 -5.81
CA THR A 389 -17.37 9.19 -5.85
C THR A 389 -16.14 9.31 -6.75
N LYS A 390 -15.19 8.37 -6.67
CA LYS A 390 -14.00 8.35 -7.53
C LYS A 390 -14.36 8.24 -9.00
N VAL A 391 -15.28 7.35 -9.36
CA VAL A 391 -15.75 7.21 -10.75
C VAL A 391 -16.42 8.50 -11.23
N ALA A 392 -17.34 9.05 -10.44
CA ALA A 392 -18.06 10.26 -10.79
C ALA A 392 -17.10 11.46 -10.96
N LEU A 393 -16.17 11.63 -10.03
CA LEU A 393 -15.19 12.71 -10.10
C LEU A 393 -14.19 12.53 -11.25
N ASN A 394 -13.78 11.30 -11.59
CA ASN A 394 -12.95 11.05 -12.77
C ASN A 394 -13.67 11.51 -14.05
N ILE A 395 -14.95 11.14 -14.22
CA ILE A 395 -15.75 11.53 -15.38
C ILE A 395 -15.83 13.06 -15.52
N ILE A 396 -15.93 13.79 -14.42
CA ILE A 396 -16.08 15.25 -14.42
C ILE A 396 -14.73 15.98 -14.54
N LEU A 397 -13.72 15.53 -13.81
CA LEU A 397 -12.45 16.26 -13.63
C LEU A 397 -11.38 15.87 -14.66
N VAL A 398 -11.31 14.62 -15.11
CA VAL A 398 -10.27 14.19 -16.06
C VAL A 398 -10.41 14.88 -17.41
N PRO A 399 -11.60 15.03 -18.02
CA PRO A 399 -11.73 15.76 -19.29
C PRO A 399 -11.34 17.24 -19.18
N LYS A 400 -11.49 17.85 -18.00
CA LYS A 400 -11.21 19.29 -17.78
C LYS A 400 -9.77 19.56 -17.37
N PHE A 401 -9.18 18.69 -16.55
CA PHE A 401 -7.88 18.92 -15.90
C PHE A 401 -6.84 17.84 -16.23
N GLY A 402 -7.15 16.90 -17.13
CA GLY A 402 -6.26 15.81 -17.49
C GLY A 402 -5.93 14.93 -16.27
N ILE A 403 -4.68 14.47 -16.19
CA ILE A 403 -4.21 13.64 -15.09
C ILE A 403 -4.29 14.31 -13.71
N ALA A 404 -4.27 15.63 -13.63
CA ALA A 404 -4.49 16.36 -12.37
C ALA A 404 -5.94 16.17 -11.87
N GLY A 405 -6.90 16.02 -12.79
CA GLY A 405 -8.27 15.66 -12.46
C GLY A 405 -8.37 14.30 -11.78
N SER A 406 -7.64 13.28 -12.26
CA SER A 406 -7.60 11.96 -11.65
C SER A 406 -6.95 11.98 -10.24
N ALA A 407 -5.84 12.72 -10.07
CA ALA A 407 -5.22 12.91 -8.76
C ALA A 407 -6.18 13.56 -7.76
N THR A 408 -6.86 14.63 -8.18
CA THR A 408 -7.85 15.35 -7.34
C THR A 408 -9.03 14.45 -6.99
N ALA A 409 -9.54 13.68 -7.95
CA ALA A 409 -10.62 12.73 -7.74
C ALA A 409 -10.26 11.67 -6.69
N THR A 410 -9.00 11.16 -6.70
CA THR A 410 -8.50 10.24 -5.68
C THR A 410 -8.54 10.86 -4.29
N VAL A 411 -7.92 12.02 -4.13
CA VAL A 411 -7.85 12.73 -2.84
C VAL A 411 -9.24 13.02 -2.27
N LEU A 412 -10.15 13.50 -3.10
CA LEU A 412 -11.53 13.80 -2.66
C LEU A 412 -12.31 12.53 -2.28
N SER A 413 -12.10 11.42 -3.00
CA SER A 413 -12.76 10.15 -2.69
C SER A 413 -12.22 9.53 -1.39
N GLU A 414 -10.93 9.67 -1.12
CA GLU A 414 -10.32 9.30 0.17
C GLU A 414 -10.90 10.12 1.33
N CYS A 415 -11.16 11.42 1.11
CA CYS A 415 -11.84 12.28 2.09
C CYS A 415 -13.24 11.76 2.45
N VAL A 416 -13.99 11.16 1.52
CA VAL A 416 -15.31 10.56 1.81
C VAL A 416 -15.19 9.46 2.85
N ILE A 417 -14.20 8.55 2.71
CA ILE A 417 -13.95 7.50 3.70
C ILE A 417 -13.52 8.12 5.03
N LEU A 418 -12.57 9.05 5.02
CA LEU A 418 -12.04 9.66 6.23
C LEU A 418 -13.16 10.32 7.03
N PHE A 419 -13.92 11.22 6.43
CA PHE A 419 -15.00 11.92 7.12
C PHE A 419 -16.13 10.98 7.52
N GLY A 420 -16.42 9.95 6.72
CA GLY A 420 -17.40 8.93 7.05
C GLY A 420 -17.01 8.14 8.30
N ILE A 421 -15.77 7.66 8.42
CA ILE A 421 -15.28 6.96 9.61
C ILE A 421 -15.34 7.88 10.84
N LEU A 422 -14.87 9.14 10.69
CA LEU A 422 -14.89 10.12 11.78
C LEU A 422 -16.32 10.37 12.30
N THR A 423 -17.33 10.35 11.42
CA THR A 423 -18.74 10.57 11.75
C THR A 423 -19.36 9.33 12.41
N ILE A 424 -19.17 8.13 11.83
CA ILE A 424 -19.73 6.86 12.37
C ILE A 424 -19.28 6.60 13.80
N TYR A 425 -18.03 6.93 14.10
CA TYR A 425 -17.47 6.68 15.43
C TYR A 425 -17.57 7.87 16.38
N ASN A 426 -18.14 9.00 15.93
CA ASN A 426 -18.15 10.26 16.69
C ASN A 426 -16.75 10.62 17.24
N PHE A 427 -15.72 10.35 16.42
CA PHE A 427 -14.31 10.51 16.82
C PHE A 427 -14.02 11.93 17.31
N ASN A 428 -14.62 12.94 16.66
CA ASN A 428 -14.44 14.36 17.00
C ASN A 428 -14.83 14.69 18.45
N ARG A 429 -15.87 14.05 18.99
CA ARG A 429 -16.32 14.30 20.38
C ARG A 429 -15.61 13.43 21.42
N LYS A 430 -15.23 12.21 21.06
CA LYS A 430 -14.74 11.20 22.02
C LYS A 430 -13.22 11.05 22.04
N PHE A 431 -12.55 11.13 20.89
CA PHE A 431 -11.14 10.74 20.72
C PHE A 431 -10.28 11.80 20.06
N LEU A 432 -10.83 12.62 19.15
CA LEU A 432 -10.15 13.72 18.46
C LEU A 432 -10.36 15.05 19.20
N SER A 433 -10.31 15.08 20.52
CA SER A 433 -10.01 16.35 21.19
C SER A 433 -8.56 16.71 20.88
N LEU A 434 -8.21 16.75 19.57
CA LEU A 434 -7.00 17.38 19.11
C LEU A 434 -7.11 18.81 19.57
N ASP A 435 -6.23 19.18 20.48
CA ASP A 435 -6.11 20.55 20.93
C ASP A 435 -6.02 21.43 19.68
N LYS A 436 -6.88 22.45 19.59
CA LYS A 436 -6.89 23.41 18.48
C LYS A 436 -5.47 23.98 18.27
N LYS A 437 -4.72 24.12 19.35
CA LYS A 437 -3.32 24.55 19.36
C LYS A 437 -2.42 23.56 18.63
N PHE A 438 -2.57 22.24 18.87
CA PHE A 438 -1.81 21.19 18.16
C PHE A 438 -2.06 21.24 16.65
N THR A 439 -3.34 21.24 16.24
CA THR A 439 -3.71 21.24 14.80
C THR A 439 -3.20 22.50 14.09
N THR A 440 -3.36 23.66 14.72
CA THR A 440 -2.86 24.94 14.16
C THR A 440 -1.33 24.93 14.04
N ASN A 441 -0.63 24.46 15.07
CA ASN A 441 0.83 24.39 15.04
C ASN A 441 1.33 23.37 14.04
N LEU A 442 0.63 22.23 13.87
CA LEU A 442 0.95 21.20 12.88
C LEU A 442 0.92 21.77 11.46
N ILE A 443 -0.17 22.46 11.10
CA ILE A 443 -0.33 23.10 9.79
C ILE A 443 0.75 24.17 9.60
N LYS A 444 0.98 25.04 10.60
CA LYS A 444 2.02 26.07 10.53
C LYS A 444 3.40 25.49 10.34
N THR A 445 3.75 24.42 11.09
CA THR A 445 5.04 23.74 10.96
C THR A 445 5.26 23.17 9.58
N GLY A 446 4.26 22.46 9.03
CA GLY A 446 4.32 21.90 7.68
C GLY A 446 4.48 22.99 6.61
N LEU A 447 3.72 24.09 6.72
CA LEU A 447 3.80 25.21 5.78
C LEU A 447 5.16 25.94 5.88
N ILE A 448 5.65 26.24 7.07
CA ILE A 448 6.95 26.90 7.26
C ILE A 448 8.08 26.02 6.71
N MET A 449 8.07 24.71 7.01
CA MET A 449 9.02 23.77 6.44
C MET A 449 8.97 23.80 4.92
N ALA A 450 7.78 23.71 4.31
CA ALA A 450 7.63 23.72 2.86
C ALA A 450 8.13 25.03 2.23
N ILE A 451 7.88 26.17 2.87
CA ILE A 451 8.36 27.48 2.41
C ILE A 451 9.89 27.55 2.49
N VAL A 452 10.48 27.15 3.62
CA VAL A 452 11.94 27.14 3.79
C VAL A 452 12.60 26.24 2.76
N VAL A 453 12.10 25.03 2.56
CA VAL A 453 12.58 24.09 1.54
C VAL A 453 12.51 24.70 0.14
N LYS A 454 11.39 25.34 -0.24
CA LYS A 454 11.26 26.05 -1.52
C LYS A 454 12.24 27.20 -1.67
N ILE A 455 12.50 27.97 -0.62
CA ILE A 455 13.50 29.05 -0.62
C ILE A 455 14.90 28.48 -0.85
N VAL A 456 15.26 27.42 -0.14
CA VAL A 456 16.56 26.73 -0.31
C VAL A 456 16.71 26.22 -1.75
N VAL A 457 15.70 25.55 -2.28
CA VAL A 457 15.72 25.04 -3.66
C VAL A 457 15.83 26.19 -4.66
N LYS A 458 15.07 27.27 -4.48
CA LYS A 458 15.14 28.45 -5.34
C LYS A 458 16.54 29.10 -5.31
N PHE A 459 17.16 29.19 -4.14
CA PHE A 459 18.53 29.68 -4.00
C PHE A 459 19.52 28.79 -4.75
N LEU A 460 19.43 27.46 -4.55
CA LEU A 460 20.29 26.49 -5.23
C LEU A 460 20.09 26.51 -6.74
N SER A 461 18.87 26.76 -7.23
CA SER A 461 18.55 26.81 -8.66
C SER A 461 19.16 27.99 -9.40
N VAL A 462 19.69 28.99 -8.69
CA VAL A 462 20.49 30.09 -9.29
C VAL A 462 21.84 29.56 -9.77
N TYR A 463 22.42 28.60 -9.06
CA TYR A 463 23.74 28.04 -9.35
C TYR A 463 23.71 26.68 -10.05
N LEU A 464 22.61 25.97 -9.90
CA LEU A 464 22.45 24.59 -10.38
C LEU A 464 21.29 24.51 -11.39
N VAL A 465 21.63 24.32 -12.67
CA VAL A 465 20.61 24.06 -13.70
C VAL A 465 19.91 22.73 -13.40
N MET A 466 18.62 22.65 -13.63
CA MET A 466 17.82 21.47 -13.32
C MET A 466 18.23 20.28 -14.21
N SER A 467 19.04 19.39 -13.65
CA SER A 467 19.47 18.11 -14.21
C SER A 467 19.27 17.02 -13.17
N ARG A 468 19.38 15.76 -13.55
CA ARG A 468 19.25 14.65 -12.62
C ARG A 468 20.27 14.74 -11.46
N ALA A 469 21.56 14.95 -11.79
CA ALA A 469 22.62 15.07 -10.79
C ALA A 469 22.42 16.27 -9.86
N ASN A 470 22.09 17.43 -10.41
CA ASN A 470 21.82 18.63 -9.62
C ASN A 470 20.56 18.48 -8.76
N SER A 471 19.54 17.78 -9.25
CA SER A 471 18.35 17.47 -8.46
C SER A 471 18.65 16.55 -7.28
N VAL A 472 19.56 15.59 -7.42
CA VAL A 472 20.07 14.78 -6.29
C VAL A 472 20.72 15.70 -5.26
N LEU A 473 21.64 16.57 -5.69
CA LEU A 473 22.35 17.50 -4.79
C LEU A 473 21.36 18.45 -4.08
N MET A 474 20.40 19.02 -4.81
CA MET A 474 19.35 19.86 -4.24
C MET A 474 18.54 19.13 -3.17
N ASN A 475 18.14 17.87 -3.43
CA ASN A 475 17.38 17.08 -2.46
C ASN A 475 18.24 16.69 -1.24
N VAL A 476 19.50 16.31 -1.44
CA VAL A 476 20.42 15.98 -0.32
C VAL A 476 20.65 17.19 0.61
N ILE A 477 20.61 18.41 0.11
CA ILE A 477 20.73 19.62 0.91
C ILE A 477 19.38 20.02 1.51
N ALA A 478 18.31 20.02 0.73
CA ALA A 478 17.03 20.57 1.14
C ALA A 478 16.26 19.66 2.11
N ILE A 479 16.37 18.33 1.99
CA ILE A 479 15.68 17.38 2.89
C ILE A 479 16.16 17.51 4.33
N PRO A 480 17.48 17.48 4.65
CA PRO A 480 17.95 17.68 6.02
C PRO A 480 17.56 19.04 6.60
N ILE A 481 17.65 20.12 5.80
CA ILE A 481 17.24 21.46 6.23
C ILE A 481 15.75 21.46 6.60
N GLY A 482 14.90 20.92 5.73
CA GLY A 482 13.48 20.78 6.01
C GLY A 482 13.19 19.99 7.27
N ALA A 483 13.86 18.84 7.46
CA ALA A 483 13.73 18.01 8.65
C ALA A 483 14.14 18.74 9.92
N ILE A 484 15.28 19.45 9.90
CA ILE A 484 15.75 20.24 11.05
C ILE A 484 14.75 21.35 11.40
N VAL A 485 14.23 22.06 10.41
CA VAL A 485 13.21 23.10 10.62
C VAL A 485 11.95 22.51 11.24
N TYR A 486 11.46 21.39 10.69
CA TYR A 486 10.26 20.71 11.18
C TYR A 486 10.43 20.24 12.63
N LEU A 487 11.55 19.58 12.93
CA LEU A 487 11.87 19.09 14.27
C LEU A 487 12.02 20.26 15.28
N ARG A 488 12.76 21.31 14.93
CA ARG A 488 12.96 22.48 15.81
C ARG A 488 11.65 23.20 16.13
N LEU A 489 10.80 23.41 15.14
CA LEU A 489 9.49 24.03 15.36
C LEU A 489 8.57 23.13 16.18
N SER A 490 8.58 21.81 15.92
CA SER A 490 7.83 20.84 16.70
C SER A 490 8.23 20.85 18.18
N LYS A 491 9.54 20.95 18.48
CA LYS A 491 10.05 21.11 19.85
C LYS A 491 9.60 22.45 20.44
N ARG A 492 9.84 23.57 19.73
CA ARG A 492 9.50 24.92 20.19
C ARG A 492 8.04 25.10 20.58
N TRP A 493 7.15 24.43 19.85
CA TRP A 493 5.70 24.50 20.08
C TRP A 493 5.14 23.36 20.93
N HIS A 494 6.02 22.55 21.53
CA HIS A 494 5.66 21.40 22.37
C HIS A 494 4.58 20.54 21.74
N MET A 495 4.76 20.20 20.44
CA MET A 495 3.74 19.47 19.67
C MET A 495 3.60 18.02 20.11
N LEU A 496 4.69 17.40 20.53
CA LEU A 496 4.74 16.01 21.01
C LEU A 496 5.33 15.98 22.41
N SER A 497 4.77 15.14 23.29
CA SER A 497 5.32 14.81 24.60
C SER A 497 6.59 13.93 24.45
N LYS A 498 7.42 13.85 25.47
CA LYS A 498 8.62 12.99 25.47
C LYS A 498 8.29 11.54 25.12
N ALA A 499 7.21 10.99 25.70
CA ALA A 499 6.74 9.65 25.40
C ALA A 499 6.32 9.48 23.92
N GLU A 500 5.74 10.51 23.28
CA GLU A 500 5.38 10.49 21.86
C GLU A 500 6.62 10.59 20.96
N TRP A 501 7.65 11.37 21.37
CA TRP A 501 8.94 11.42 20.69
C TRP A 501 9.67 10.08 20.70
N GLU A 502 9.67 9.38 21.85
CA GLU A 502 10.34 8.08 22.01
C GLU A 502 9.72 6.96 21.18
N ILE A 503 8.43 7.09 20.81
CA ILE A 503 7.72 6.14 19.95
C ILE A 503 8.15 6.27 18.47
N LEU A 504 8.67 7.43 18.04
CA LEU A 504 9.11 7.65 16.66
C LEU A 504 10.26 6.73 16.27
N PRO A 505 10.40 6.40 14.98
CA PRO A 505 11.61 5.75 14.46
C PRO A 505 12.84 6.59 14.88
N MET A 506 13.83 5.95 15.49
CA MET A 506 15.00 6.63 16.09
C MET A 506 14.66 7.65 17.18
N GLY A 507 13.46 7.62 17.78
CA GLY A 507 12.98 8.61 18.75
C GLY A 507 13.91 8.83 19.93
N LYS A 508 14.51 7.76 20.49
CA LYS A 508 15.51 7.86 21.58
C LYS A 508 16.75 8.68 21.18
N TYR A 509 17.18 8.60 19.92
CA TYR A 509 18.30 9.41 19.42
C TYR A 509 17.88 10.87 19.21
N ILE A 510 16.66 11.07 18.67
CA ILE A 510 16.09 12.41 18.45
C ILE A 510 15.90 13.13 19.79
N THR A 511 15.33 12.48 20.81
CA THR A 511 15.13 13.07 22.15
C THR A 511 16.44 13.46 22.81
N LYS A 512 17.46 12.60 22.71
CA LYS A 512 18.81 12.87 23.22
C LYS A 512 19.49 14.04 22.48
N PHE A 513 19.44 14.02 21.14
CA PHE A 513 20.05 15.05 20.29
C PHE A 513 19.40 16.41 20.49
N MET A 514 18.07 16.43 20.57
CA MET A 514 17.31 17.68 20.75
C MET A 514 17.18 18.13 22.21
N LYS A 515 17.70 17.37 23.19
CA LYS A 515 17.54 17.63 24.63
C LYS A 515 16.09 17.91 24.98
N ILE A 516 15.19 16.93 24.72
CA ILE A 516 13.78 17.03 25.06
C ILE A 516 13.62 16.57 26.50
N GLU A 517 13.32 17.49 27.38
CA GLU A 517 13.00 17.27 28.78
C GLU A 517 11.50 17.13 28.96
N ASP A 518 11.05 16.57 30.10
CA ASP A 518 9.62 16.35 30.38
C ASP A 518 8.83 17.66 30.48
#